data_b06bad2d89628e322f4c5d912f0400d0
#
_entry.id   b06bad2d89628e322f4c5d912f0400d0
#
_cell.length_a   1.000
_cell.length_b   1.000
_cell.length_c   1.000
_cell.angle_alpha   90.00
_cell.angle_beta   90.00
_cell.angle_gamma   90.00
#
_symmetry.space_group_name_H-M   'P 1'
#
loop_
_entity.id
_entity.type
_entity.pdbx_description
1 polymer ?
#
loop_
_entity_poly.entity_id
_entity_poly.type
_entity_poly.pdbx_seq_one_letter_code
_entity_poly.pdbx_strand_id
1 'polypeptide(L)'
;MIKTQRSNAVTFVACVLAFAAESRPRQAWAASFTAVAEVIDDRCMACHDSDTREGGIDLTPLLQKSNASYGKYTKLWIKLENMVARGEMPPEDEGPLKPAEKEAVQQWFHQSFVLREGKSHIGPTPFRRLTRYEFENTLEDVLSIKLKSPYRDAIADRIDISKIQSMVPSDIPGESGFDNDAGRMKKLKPPLNELANAVHFALAKFSKDPAAKEAVLGRAEIPADAGAVEIKEVISGFLLRAYRGHRKRLQEYTNAYYDLYQKHVQVSKNSNVSLRHVFEMILVSPGFLYRFEESKNLDRPYPITGVELATRLSYFLWSTAPDKELLQLGQAGSLLEDDVLKSQLVRMLNAPERLSLSENFAGQWLGFDDLLSNSEYLLNERWNRETYDEVLFFFDELIKSD
;
A
#
# COMPACT_ATOMS: atom_id res chain seq x y z
N MET A 1 -25.21 20.59 -27.58
CA MET A 1 -25.11 21.07 -26.19
C MET A 1 -24.65 19.93 -25.30
N ILE A 2 -23.39 19.55 -25.30
CA ILE A 2 -22.74 18.70 -24.28
C ILE A 2 -21.23 19.05 -24.36
N LYS A 3 -20.85 20.07 -23.63
CA LYS A 3 -19.48 20.48 -23.40
C LYS A 3 -19.41 21.16 -22.04
N THR A 4 -19.38 20.37 -20.97
CA THR A 4 -18.95 20.83 -19.62
C THR A 4 -19.04 19.67 -18.62
N GLN A 5 -18.29 18.58 -18.79
CA GLN A 5 -18.24 17.52 -17.78
C GLN A 5 -16.88 16.81 -17.68
N ARG A 6 -15.78 17.49 -18.04
CA ARG A 6 -14.43 16.89 -17.95
C ARG A 6 -13.54 17.53 -16.90
N SER A 7 -14.12 18.33 -15.98
CA SER A 7 -13.33 19.07 -14.99
C SER A 7 -13.30 18.45 -13.59
N ASN A 8 -14.17 17.51 -13.28
CA ASN A 8 -14.47 17.19 -11.88
C ASN A 8 -13.66 16.00 -11.29
N ALA A 9 -13.32 14.98 -12.10
CA ALA A 9 -12.48 13.85 -11.62
C ALA A 9 -11.07 14.27 -11.18
N VAL A 10 -10.57 15.37 -11.74
CA VAL A 10 -9.31 16.00 -11.31
C VAL A 10 -9.47 16.69 -9.95
N THR A 11 -10.66 17.08 -9.58
CA THR A 11 -10.95 17.84 -8.37
C THR A 11 -10.99 16.94 -7.13
N PHE A 12 -11.47 15.68 -7.23
CA PHE A 12 -11.51 14.76 -6.08
C PHE A 12 -10.13 14.17 -5.76
N VAL A 13 -9.34 13.78 -6.76
CA VAL A 13 -7.93 13.39 -6.54
C VAL A 13 -7.08 14.59 -6.15
N ALA A 14 -7.38 15.78 -6.68
CA ALA A 14 -6.86 17.03 -6.15
C ALA A 14 -7.38 17.27 -4.73
N CYS A 15 -8.58 16.88 -4.32
CA CYS A 15 -9.04 16.97 -2.92
C CYS A 15 -8.38 15.93 -2.02
N VAL A 16 -8.18 14.70 -2.42
CA VAL A 16 -7.41 13.71 -1.64
C VAL A 16 -5.91 14.07 -1.61
N LEU A 17 -5.40 14.75 -2.66
CA LEU A 17 -4.06 15.35 -2.69
C LEU A 17 -4.06 16.83 -2.28
N ALA A 18 -5.19 17.58 -2.39
CA ALA A 18 -5.36 19.01 -2.11
C ALA A 18 -6.08 19.30 -0.78
N PHE A 19 -6.50 18.30 -0.03
CA PHE A 19 -6.52 18.48 1.43
C PHE A 19 -5.11 18.79 1.96
N ALA A 20 -4.13 18.75 1.05
CA ALA A 20 -2.78 19.28 1.24
C ALA A 20 -2.52 20.67 0.60
N ALA A 21 -3.41 21.29 -0.19
CA ALA A 21 -2.99 22.43 -1.01
C ALA A 21 -3.88 23.67 -1.10
N GLU A 22 -5.04 23.74 -0.45
CA GLU A 22 -5.79 25.01 -0.38
C GLU A 22 -6.26 25.38 1.04
N SER A 23 -5.30 25.64 1.90
CA SER A 23 -5.47 26.68 2.92
C SER A 23 -4.84 27.97 2.37
N ARG A 24 -5.69 28.96 2.01
CA ARG A 24 -5.25 30.36 1.94
C ARG A 24 -4.34 30.63 3.14
N PRO A 25 -3.26 31.38 3.01
CA PRO A 25 -2.49 31.79 4.17
C PRO A 25 -3.39 32.70 5.02
N ARG A 26 -4.18 32.13 5.93
CA ARG A 26 -4.38 32.81 7.18
C ARG A 26 -2.97 33.00 7.69
N GLN A 27 -2.56 34.23 8.00
CA GLN A 27 -1.40 34.50 8.85
C GLN A 27 -1.65 33.73 10.15
N ALA A 28 -1.36 32.43 10.12
CA ALA A 28 -1.36 31.59 11.29
C ALA A 28 -0.15 32.05 12.08
N TRP A 29 -0.39 32.64 13.21
CA TRP A 29 0.61 32.80 14.26
C TRP A 29 1.17 31.40 14.47
N ALA A 30 2.43 31.20 14.10
CA ALA A 30 3.08 29.92 14.26
C ALA A 30 2.99 29.55 15.74
N ALA A 31 2.25 28.46 16.05
CA ALA A 31 2.16 27.99 17.41
C ALA A 31 3.58 27.69 17.90
N SER A 32 4.01 28.36 18.97
CA SER A 32 5.35 28.19 19.48
C SER A 32 5.44 26.88 20.27
N PHE A 33 6.63 26.28 20.31
CA PHE A 33 6.86 25.12 21.19
C PHE A 33 6.47 25.45 22.67
N THR A 34 6.70 26.67 23.11
CA THR A 34 6.34 27.11 24.45
C THR A 34 4.85 26.99 24.73
N ALA A 35 4.00 27.41 23.78
CA ALA A 35 2.55 27.29 23.95
C ALA A 35 2.09 25.84 24.08
N VAL A 36 2.71 24.92 23.31
CA VAL A 36 2.40 23.50 23.41
C VAL A 36 2.93 22.88 24.69
N ALA A 37 4.13 23.26 25.11
CA ALA A 37 4.70 22.80 26.39
C ALA A 37 3.84 23.25 27.57
N GLU A 38 3.31 24.47 27.56
CA GLU A 38 2.34 24.95 28.55
C GLU A 38 1.06 24.12 28.59
N VAL A 39 0.49 23.79 27.41
CA VAL A 39 -0.70 22.91 27.35
C VAL A 39 -0.39 21.51 27.91
N ILE A 40 0.78 20.94 27.59
CA ILE A 40 1.17 19.62 28.11
C ILE A 40 1.35 19.69 29.62
N ASP A 41 2.03 20.72 30.12
CA ASP A 41 2.29 20.90 31.55
C ASP A 41 0.99 21.10 32.36
N ASP A 42 0.12 21.99 31.91
CA ASP A 42 -1.12 22.34 32.61
C ASP A 42 -2.21 21.27 32.52
N ARG A 43 -2.28 20.51 31.38
CA ARG A 43 -3.44 19.66 31.07
C ARG A 43 -3.13 18.16 31.03
N CYS A 44 -1.85 17.77 31.03
CA CYS A 44 -1.49 16.37 30.84
C CYS A 44 -0.60 15.83 31.96
N MET A 45 0.23 16.66 32.58
CA MET A 45 1.27 16.20 33.50
C MET A 45 0.74 15.66 34.83
N ALA A 46 -0.47 16.03 35.24
CA ALA A 46 -1.08 15.48 36.47
C ALA A 46 -1.20 13.95 36.43
N CYS A 47 -1.42 13.36 35.21
CA CYS A 47 -1.58 11.94 35.01
C CYS A 47 -0.38 11.29 34.28
N HIS A 48 0.37 12.06 33.49
CA HIS A 48 1.40 11.55 32.60
C HIS A 48 2.81 12.09 32.91
N ASP A 49 3.11 12.36 34.15
CA ASP A 49 4.45 12.71 34.62
C ASP A 49 5.35 11.45 34.77
N SER A 50 6.61 11.66 35.18
CA SER A 50 7.58 10.59 35.39
C SER A 50 7.21 9.62 36.52
N ASP A 51 6.37 10.06 37.49
CA ASP A 51 6.01 9.31 38.69
C ASP A 51 4.68 8.57 38.51
N THR A 52 3.66 9.23 37.98
CA THR A 52 2.29 8.71 37.84
C THR A 52 2.16 7.78 36.62
N ARG A 53 2.63 8.18 35.43
CA ARG A 53 2.64 7.41 34.17
C ARG A 53 1.34 6.68 33.86
N GLU A 54 0.22 7.34 33.98
CA GLU A 54 -1.06 6.70 33.75
C GLU A 54 -1.15 6.12 32.34
N GLY A 55 -1.69 4.90 32.19
CA GLY A 55 -1.63 4.16 30.94
C GLY A 55 -0.20 3.80 30.46
N GLY A 56 0.82 3.90 31.35
CA GLY A 56 2.22 3.63 31.03
C GLY A 56 2.89 4.73 30.20
N ILE A 57 2.30 5.95 30.16
CA ILE A 57 2.77 7.07 29.34
C ILE A 57 3.41 8.12 30.21
N ASP A 58 4.65 8.50 29.86
CA ASP A 58 5.40 9.59 30.45
C ASP A 58 5.61 10.68 29.40
N LEU A 59 4.99 11.85 29.61
CA LEU A 59 5.09 13.01 28.73
C LEU A 59 6.18 13.99 29.14
N THR A 60 6.83 13.79 30.30
CA THR A 60 7.92 14.66 30.79
C THR A 60 8.99 14.98 29.76
N PRO A 61 9.44 14.00 28.92
CA PRO A 61 10.42 14.27 27.89
C PRO A 61 9.95 15.29 26.83
N LEU A 62 8.64 15.44 26.62
CA LEU A 62 8.09 16.34 25.61
C LEU A 62 8.15 17.81 26.02
N LEU A 63 8.33 18.11 27.30
CA LEU A 63 8.53 19.48 27.80
C LEU A 63 9.90 20.07 27.43
N GLN A 64 10.82 19.22 26.90
CA GLN A 64 12.13 19.67 26.48
C GLN A 64 12.15 20.01 24.99
N LYS A 65 12.51 21.26 24.64
CA LYS A 65 12.60 21.73 23.25
C LYS A 65 13.54 20.87 22.38
N SER A 66 14.59 20.28 22.95
CA SER A 66 15.49 19.35 22.24
C SER A 66 14.81 18.09 21.73
N ASN A 67 13.69 17.71 22.34
CA ASN A 67 12.89 16.53 21.98
C ASN A 67 11.71 16.86 21.05
N ALA A 68 11.60 18.12 20.64
CA ALA A 68 10.55 18.65 19.78
C ALA A 68 10.86 18.52 18.28
N SER A 69 11.53 17.44 17.89
CA SER A 69 11.92 17.16 16.51
C SER A 69 11.88 15.66 16.22
N TYR A 70 12.01 15.28 14.95
CA TYR A 70 12.13 13.88 14.57
C TYR A 70 13.27 13.20 15.32
N GLY A 71 12.98 12.07 15.98
CA GLY A 71 13.94 11.33 16.77
C GLY A 71 13.30 10.36 17.75
N LYS A 72 13.94 10.19 18.90
CA LYS A 72 13.55 9.22 19.94
C LYS A 72 12.07 9.34 20.39
N TYR A 73 11.54 10.55 20.44
CA TYR A 73 10.20 10.83 20.99
C TYR A 73 9.14 11.08 19.92
N THR A 74 9.43 10.91 18.64
CA THR A 74 8.47 11.10 17.53
C THR A 74 7.17 10.31 17.73
N LYS A 75 7.27 9.05 18.15
CA LYS A 75 6.08 8.21 18.39
C LYS A 75 5.20 8.74 19.53
N LEU A 76 5.83 9.32 20.54
CA LEU A 76 5.11 9.90 21.67
C LEU A 76 4.38 11.17 21.24
N TRP A 77 5.00 12.03 20.41
CA TRP A 77 4.36 13.19 19.81
C TRP A 77 3.16 12.81 18.92
N ILE A 78 3.32 11.78 18.08
CA ILE A 78 2.24 11.27 17.22
C ILE A 78 1.08 10.76 18.08
N LYS A 79 1.38 10.02 19.15
CA LYS A 79 0.34 9.50 20.07
C LYS A 79 -0.41 10.62 20.76
N LEU A 80 0.29 11.62 21.29
CA LEU A 80 -0.31 12.78 21.92
C LEU A 80 -1.24 13.52 20.95
N GLU A 81 -0.77 13.83 19.74
CA GLU A 81 -1.56 14.53 18.74
C GLU A 81 -2.82 13.75 18.35
N ASN A 82 -2.71 12.45 18.08
CA ASN A 82 -3.85 11.62 17.73
C ASN A 82 -4.92 11.58 18.83
N MET A 83 -4.53 11.45 20.09
CA MET A 83 -5.46 11.43 21.22
C MET A 83 -6.17 12.79 21.42
N VAL A 84 -5.44 13.87 21.23
CA VAL A 84 -5.99 15.23 21.26
C VAL A 84 -6.92 15.48 20.06
N ALA A 85 -6.56 15.04 18.88
CA ALA A 85 -7.35 15.21 17.67
C ALA A 85 -8.71 14.50 17.76
N ARG A 86 -8.72 13.28 18.31
CA ARG A 86 -9.93 12.46 18.51
C ARG A 86 -10.77 12.92 19.71
N GLY A 87 -10.23 13.78 20.56
CA GLY A 87 -10.89 14.19 21.80
C GLY A 87 -10.91 13.10 22.88
N GLU A 88 -10.01 12.13 22.79
CA GLU A 88 -9.86 11.05 23.77
C GLU A 88 -9.04 11.48 25.00
N MET A 89 -8.28 12.58 24.85
CA MET A 89 -7.50 13.20 25.91
C MET A 89 -7.65 14.73 25.89
N PRO A 90 -7.77 15.38 27.06
CA PRO A 90 -7.96 14.81 28.40
C PRO A 90 -9.24 13.98 28.52
N PRO A 91 -9.35 13.07 29.55
CA PRO A 91 -10.55 12.30 29.78
C PRO A 91 -11.74 13.20 30.19
N GLU A 92 -12.97 12.69 30.07
CA GLU A 92 -14.20 13.49 30.27
C GLU A 92 -14.30 14.18 31.61
N ASP A 93 -13.79 13.58 32.69
CA ASP A 93 -13.79 14.11 34.05
C ASP A 93 -12.85 15.32 34.24
N GLU A 94 -11.79 15.41 33.44
CA GLU A 94 -10.86 16.56 33.41
C GLU A 94 -11.32 17.67 32.46
N GLY A 95 -12.38 17.41 31.68
CA GLY A 95 -12.94 18.31 30.69
C GLY A 95 -12.04 18.47 29.44
N PRO A 96 -12.65 18.85 28.31
CA PRO A 96 -11.95 18.91 27.03
C PRO A 96 -10.93 20.08 27.01
N LEU A 97 -9.94 19.96 26.14
CA LEU A 97 -9.07 21.12 25.83
C LEU A 97 -9.90 22.26 25.26
N LYS A 98 -9.55 23.49 25.64
CA LYS A 98 -10.11 24.68 25.00
C LYS A 98 -9.75 24.67 23.50
N PRO A 99 -10.59 25.25 22.63
CA PRO A 99 -10.30 25.29 21.19
C PRO A 99 -8.91 25.82 20.84
N ALA A 100 -8.43 26.86 21.55
CA ALA A 100 -7.11 27.44 21.34
C ALA A 100 -5.97 26.50 21.80
N GLU A 101 -6.15 25.72 22.88
CA GLU A 101 -5.18 24.71 23.35
C GLU A 101 -5.06 23.57 22.34
N LYS A 102 -6.19 23.05 21.87
CA LYS A 102 -6.24 22.01 20.83
C LYS A 102 -5.59 22.48 19.53
N GLU A 103 -5.93 23.68 19.09
CA GLU A 103 -5.38 24.28 17.88
C GLU A 103 -3.86 24.50 18.00
N ALA A 104 -3.36 24.94 19.15
CA ALA A 104 -1.92 25.11 19.39
C ALA A 104 -1.14 23.80 19.25
N VAL A 105 -1.64 22.69 19.84
CA VAL A 105 -1.03 21.36 19.71
C VAL A 105 -1.02 20.91 18.26
N GLN A 106 -2.15 20.98 17.57
CA GLN A 106 -2.30 20.51 16.18
C GLN A 106 -1.46 21.33 15.20
N GLN A 107 -1.51 22.65 15.29
CA GLN A 107 -0.72 23.53 14.40
C GLN A 107 0.77 23.34 14.61
N TRP A 108 1.23 23.28 15.85
CA TRP A 108 2.64 23.08 16.15
C TRP A 108 3.11 21.70 15.66
N PHE A 109 2.33 20.63 15.93
CA PHE A 109 2.65 19.29 15.45
C PHE A 109 2.74 19.25 13.92
N HIS A 110 1.77 19.85 13.25
CA HIS A 110 1.76 19.93 11.79
C HIS A 110 3.01 20.65 11.24
N GLN A 111 3.37 21.78 11.84
CA GLN A 111 4.56 22.55 11.44
C GLN A 111 5.87 21.79 11.71
N SER A 112 5.94 21.08 12.83
CA SER A 112 7.19 20.45 13.30
C SER A 112 7.42 19.07 12.71
N PHE A 113 6.34 18.31 12.42
CA PHE A 113 6.43 16.92 12.00
C PHE A 113 5.84 16.64 10.60
N VAL A 114 4.87 17.42 10.14
CA VAL A 114 4.23 17.24 8.84
C VAL A 114 4.84 18.15 7.77
N LEU A 115 5.11 19.41 8.14
CA LEU A 115 5.78 20.37 7.24
C LEU A 115 7.28 20.43 7.52
N ARG A 116 8.09 20.30 6.49
CA ARG A 116 9.52 20.63 6.53
C ARG A 116 9.79 21.72 5.50
N GLU A 117 10.41 22.83 5.94
CA GLU A 117 10.69 23.97 5.09
C GLU A 117 9.44 24.50 4.35
N GLY A 118 8.28 24.46 5.02
CA GLY A 118 6.99 24.88 4.47
C GLY A 118 6.37 23.93 3.44
N LYS A 119 6.95 22.74 3.25
CA LYS A 119 6.44 21.69 2.34
C LYS A 119 5.98 20.46 3.12
N SER A 120 4.89 19.83 2.66
CA SER A 120 4.40 18.59 3.24
C SER A 120 5.47 17.50 3.19
N HIS A 121 5.65 16.78 4.32
CA HIS A 121 6.58 15.68 4.44
C HIS A 121 5.85 14.45 4.98
N ILE A 122 5.71 13.43 4.14
CA ILE A 122 4.94 12.22 4.48
C ILE A 122 5.74 11.28 5.40
N GLY A 123 7.02 11.52 5.61
CA GLY A 123 7.92 10.63 6.35
C GLY A 123 8.39 9.43 5.52
N PRO A 124 9.20 8.53 6.10
CA PRO A 124 9.68 7.36 5.38
C PRO A 124 8.55 6.37 5.18
N THR A 125 8.45 5.82 3.97
CA THR A 125 7.55 4.70 3.70
C THR A 125 8.04 3.46 4.44
N PRO A 126 7.23 2.88 5.33
CA PRO A 126 7.67 1.72 6.08
C PRO A 126 7.78 0.49 5.18
N PHE A 127 8.84 -0.30 5.41
CA PHE A 127 8.99 -1.61 4.82
C PHE A 127 7.86 -2.53 5.30
N ARG A 128 7.10 -3.11 4.39
CA ARG A 128 6.01 -4.03 4.68
C ARG A 128 5.84 -5.13 3.64
N ARG A 129 5.25 -6.23 4.05
CA ARG A 129 4.80 -7.29 3.15
C ARG A 129 3.61 -6.81 2.31
N LEU A 130 3.37 -7.43 1.16
CA LEU A 130 2.08 -7.34 0.47
C LEU A 130 0.98 -7.90 1.38
N THR A 131 -0.20 -7.27 1.38
CA THR A 131 -1.39 -7.90 1.96
C THR A 131 -1.79 -9.13 1.14
N ARG A 132 -2.67 -9.96 1.69
CA ARG A 132 -3.21 -11.11 0.96
C ARG A 132 -3.84 -10.69 -0.39
N TYR A 133 -4.56 -9.59 -0.38
CA TYR A 133 -5.22 -9.04 -1.55
C TYR A 133 -4.21 -8.49 -2.57
N GLU A 134 -3.26 -7.67 -2.13
CA GLU A 134 -2.17 -7.15 -2.98
C GLU A 134 -1.33 -8.30 -3.58
N PHE A 135 -1.09 -9.35 -2.80
CA PHE A 135 -0.34 -10.53 -3.23
C PHE A 135 -1.08 -11.27 -4.35
N GLU A 136 -2.38 -11.52 -4.20
CA GLU A 136 -3.18 -12.18 -5.23
C GLU A 136 -3.21 -11.39 -6.53
N ASN A 137 -3.56 -10.11 -6.47
CA ASN A 137 -3.61 -9.24 -7.65
C ASN A 137 -2.23 -9.14 -8.33
N THR A 138 -1.16 -9.03 -7.54
CA THR A 138 0.20 -8.99 -8.09
C THR A 138 0.59 -10.31 -8.78
N LEU A 139 0.17 -11.47 -8.24
CA LEU A 139 0.37 -12.75 -8.91
C LEU A 139 -0.38 -12.83 -10.23
N GLU A 140 -1.64 -12.40 -10.27
CA GLU A 140 -2.44 -12.36 -11.50
C GLU A 140 -1.73 -11.54 -12.58
N ASP A 141 -1.28 -10.34 -12.25
CA ASP A 141 -0.66 -9.43 -13.21
C ASP A 141 0.73 -9.89 -13.65
N VAL A 142 1.57 -10.31 -12.71
CA VAL A 142 2.93 -10.79 -13.03
C VAL A 142 2.90 -12.02 -13.89
N LEU A 143 1.96 -12.92 -13.67
CA LEU A 143 1.78 -14.15 -14.44
C LEU A 143 0.80 -14.00 -15.61
N SER A 144 0.14 -12.86 -15.75
CA SER A 144 -0.91 -12.63 -16.77
C SER A 144 -1.99 -13.73 -16.78
N ILE A 145 -2.45 -14.15 -15.61
CA ILE A 145 -3.50 -15.16 -15.40
C ILE A 145 -4.66 -14.60 -14.61
N LYS A 146 -5.79 -15.31 -14.59
CA LYS A 146 -6.90 -15.02 -13.68
C LYS A 146 -6.97 -16.11 -12.60
N LEU A 147 -6.81 -15.73 -11.35
CA LEU A 147 -6.88 -16.62 -10.18
C LEU A 147 -8.28 -16.66 -9.57
N LYS A 148 -9.00 -15.54 -9.64
CA LYS A 148 -10.42 -15.47 -9.31
C LYS A 148 -11.23 -16.20 -10.35
N SER A 149 -12.17 -17.04 -9.92
CA SER A 149 -13.08 -17.75 -10.80
C SER A 149 -14.48 -17.19 -10.64
N PRO A 150 -15.16 -16.78 -11.72
CA PRO A 150 -16.55 -16.38 -11.63
C PRO A 150 -17.39 -17.59 -11.22
N TYR A 151 -18.08 -17.46 -10.11
CA TYR A 151 -19.08 -18.42 -9.66
C TYR A 151 -20.48 -17.87 -9.94
N ARG A 152 -21.31 -18.60 -10.64
CA ARG A 152 -22.73 -18.27 -10.80
C ARG A 152 -23.51 -19.15 -9.83
N ASP A 153 -24.07 -18.50 -8.82
CA ASP A 153 -25.08 -19.11 -7.97
C ASP A 153 -26.46 -18.82 -8.58
N ALA A 154 -27.41 -19.72 -8.34
CA ALA A 154 -28.82 -19.53 -8.68
C ALA A 154 -29.44 -18.31 -7.97
N ILE A 155 -28.78 -17.77 -6.96
CA ILE A 155 -29.24 -16.69 -6.08
C ILE A 155 -28.45 -15.38 -6.29
N ALA A 156 -27.18 -15.46 -6.72
CA ALA A 156 -26.33 -14.31 -7.00
C ALA A 156 -25.80 -14.41 -8.42
N ASP A 157 -25.95 -13.33 -9.21
CA ASP A 157 -25.60 -13.35 -10.64
C ASP A 157 -24.11 -13.58 -10.88
N ARG A 158 -23.22 -13.21 -9.94
CA ARG A 158 -21.79 -13.42 -10.03
C ARG A 158 -21.09 -13.27 -8.67
N ILE A 159 -20.32 -14.27 -8.28
CA ILE A 159 -19.37 -14.20 -7.16
C ILE A 159 -17.99 -14.60 -7.68
N ASP A 160 -16.99 -13.75 -7.55
CA ASP A 160 -15.61 -14.09 -7.84
C ASP A 160 -14.98 -14.79 -6.63
N ILE A 161 -14.82 -16.11 -6.72
CA ILE A 161 -14.19 -16.90 -5.65
C ILE A 161 -12.68 -16.94 -5.85
N SER A 162 -11.97 -16.42 -4.88
CA SER A 162 -10.51 -16.48 -4.83
C SER A 162 -10.04 -17.75 -4.14
N LYS A 163 -9.30 -18.58 -4.90
CA LYS A 163 -8.61 -19.75 -4.32
C LYS A 163 -7.44 -19.31 -3.45
N ILE A 164 -6.76 -18.22 -3.78
CA ILE A 164 -5.64 -17.68 -3.00
C ILE A 164 -6.11 -17.22 -1.63
N GLN A 165 -7.25 -16.51 -1.57
CA GLN A 165 -7.82 -16.06 -0.30
C GLN A 165 -8.24 -17.21 0.64
N SER A 166 -8.57 -18.38 0.08
CA SER A 166 -8.83 -19.58 0.88
C SER A 166 -7.56 -20.27 1.40
N MET A 167 -6.41 -20.03 0.75
CA MET A 167 -5.11 -20.64 1.09
C MET A 167 -4.28 -19.77 2.04
N VAL A 168 -4.34 -18.45 1.86
CA VAL A 168 -3.53 -17.48 2.61
C VAL A 168 -4.41 -16.82 3.68
N PRO A 169 -4.00 -16.81 4.96
CA PRO A 169 -4.74 -16.17 6.03
C PRO A 169 -4.98 -14.68 5.77
N SER A 170 -6.09 -14.16 6.28
CA SER A 170 -6.39 -12.73 6.26
C SER A 170 -5.34 -11.94 7.02
N ASP A 171 -5.06 -10.75 6.52
CA ASP A 171 -4.26 -9.79 7.26
C ASP A 171 -5.07 -9.22 8.43
N ILE A 172 -4.40 -8.96 9.53
CA ILE A 172 -5.04 -8.41 10.74
C ILE A 172 -4.82 -6.91 10.73
N PRO A 173 -5.90 -6.09 10.76
CA PRO A 173 -5.78 -4.65 10.82
C PRO A 173 -4.90 -4.17 11.98
N GLY A 174 -4.15 -3.09 11.76
CA GLY A 174 -3.33 -2.43 12.76
C GLY A 174 -4.10 -1.35 13.51
N GLU A 175 -3.36 -0.52 14.25
CA GLU A 175 -3.92 0.63 14.97
C GLU A 175 -4.54 1.68 14.03
N SER A 176 -4.13 1.69 12.76
CA SER A 176 -4.69 2.54 11.71
C SER A 176 -6.08 2.10 11.23
N GLY A 177 -6.55 0.91 11.60
CA GLY A 177 -7.76 0.29 11.06
C GLY A 177 -7.55 -0.40 9.71
N PHE A 178 -6.34 -0.32 9.11
CA PHE A 178 -6.06 -0.93 7.81
C PHE A 178 -5.20 -2.19 7.93
N ASP A 179 -5.46 -3.17 7.07
CA ASP A 179 -4.75 -4.45 6.98
C ASP A 179 -3.30 -4.30 6.48
N ASN A 180 -2.99 -3.20 5.80
CA ASN A 180 -1.66 -2.87 5.28
C ASN A 180 -0.77 -2.12 6.28
N ASP A 181 -1.15 -2.05 7.55
CA ASP A 181 -0.37 -1.40 8.62
C ASP A 181 0.98 -2.09 8.82
N ALA A 182 2.05 -1.38 8.46
CA ALA A 182 3.42 -1.90 8.56
C ALA A 182 3.86 -2.17 10.01
N GLY A 183 3.35 -1.42 10.98
CA GLY A 183 3.62 -1.61 12.40
C GLY A 183 3.06 -2.93 12.91
N ARG A 184 1.86 -3.29 12.46
CA ARG A 184 1.22 -4.56 12.76
C ARG A 184 1.89 -5.71 12.03
N MET A 185 2.11 -5.58 10.72
CA MET A 185 2.73 -6.62 9.90
C MET A 185 4.12 -7.04 10.37
N LYS A 186 4.93 -6.11 10.89
CA LYS A 186 6.27 -6.40 11.45
C LYS A 186 6.23 -7.27 12.69
N LYS A 187 5.14 -7.25 13.44
CA LYS A 187 4.97 -8.04 14.68
C LYS A 187 4.49 -9.47 14.39
N LEU A 188 4.03 -9.76 13.18
CA LEU A 188 3.47 -11.04 12.77
C LEU A 188 4.48 -11.84 11.95
N LYS A 189 4.51 -13.16 12.14
CA LYS A 189 5.24 -14.06 11.25
C LYS A 189 4.54 -14.10 9.90
N PRO A 190 5.25 -13.91 8.77
CA PRO A 190 4.65 -14.09 7.46
C PRO A 190 4.25 -15.56 7.27
N PRO A 191 3.09 -15.86 6.69
CA PRO A 191 2.61 -17.22 6.41
C PRO A 191 3.34 -17.79 5.17
N LEU A 192 4.63 -18.10 5.30
CA LEU A 192 5.49 -18.45 4.17
C LEU A 192 5.07 -19.73 3.46
N ASN A 193 4.59 -20.74 4.20
CA ASN A 193 4.13 -22.00 3.61
C ASN A 193 2.87 -21.79 2.77
N GLU A 194 1.92 -21.02 3.28
CA GLU A 194 0.67 -20.67 2.63
C GLU A 194 0.92 -19.84 1.37
N LEU A 195 1.82 -18.85 1.45
CA LEU A 195 2.25 -18.05 0.31
C LEU A 195 2.96 -18.91 -0.75
N ALA A 196 3.85 -19.83 -0.35
CA ALA A 196 4.51 -20.74 -1.27
C ALA A 196 3.51 -21.69 -1.97
N ASN A 197 2.54 -22.23 -1.23
CA ASN A 197 1.47 -23.07 -1.79
C ASN A 197 0.62 -22.27 -2.81
N ALA A 198 0.30 -21.02 -2.50
CA ALA A 198 -0.41 -20.13 -3.40
C ALA A 198 0.38 -19.82 -4.68
N VAL A 199 1.69 -19.56 -4.56
CA VAL A 199 2.58 -19.39 -5.73
C VAL A 199 2.63 -20.67 -6.56
N HIS A 200 2.78 -21.83 -5.93
CA HIS A 200 2.78 -23.12 -6.63
C HIS A 200 1.48 -23.35 -7.42
N PHE A 201 0.33 -23.05 -6.80
CA PHE A 201 -0.98 -23.13 -7.46
C PHE A 201 -1.06 -22.17 -8.66
N ALA A 202 -0.65 -20.91 -8.51
CA ALA A 202 -0.68 -19.91 -9.58
C ALA A 202 0.23 -20.32 -10.76
N LEU A 203 1.44 -20.80 -10.49
CA LEU A 203 2.38 -21.30 -11.50
C LEU A 203 1.89 -22.58 -12.18
N ALA A 204 1.14 -23.44 -11.49
CA ALA A 204 0.51 -24.59 -12.12
C ALA A 204 -0.56 -24.17 -13.15
N LYS A 205 -1.32 -23.10 -12.85
CA LYS A 205 -2.29 -22.50 -13.77
C LYS A 205 -1.58 -21.83 -14.94
N PHE A 206 -0.59 -20.97 -14.67
CA PHE A 206 0.25 -20.32 -15.67
C PHE A 206 0.87 -21.31 -16.67
N SER A 207 1.41 -22.43 -16.19
CA SER A 207 2.07 -23.44 -17.04
C SER A 207 1.12 -24.09 -18.06
N LYS A 208 -0.18 -24.05 -17.79
CA LYS A 208 -1.24 -24.62 -18.67
C LYS A 208 -1.87 -23.57 -19.59
N ASP A 209 -1.52 -22.31 -19.45
CA ASP A 209 -2.08 -21.21 -20.21
C ASP A 209 -1.08 -20.68 -21.25
N PRO A 210 -1.25 -21.04 -22.55
CA PRO A 210 -0.35 -20.58 -23.60
C PRO A 210 -0.39 -19.05 -23.80
N ALA A 211 -1.55 -18.42 -23.62
CA ALA A 211 -1.68 -16.97 -23.77
C ALA A 211 -0.94 -16.23 -22.65
N ALA A 212 -1.04 -16.71 -21.41
CA ALA A 212 -0.28 -16.17 -20.29
C ALA A 212 1.24 -16.34 -20.50
N LYS A 213 1.69 -17.51 -20.97
CA LYS A 213 3.11 -17.73 -21.30
C LYS A 213 3.58 -16.78 -22.41
N GLU A 214 2.81 -16.60 -23.47
CA GLU A 214 3.12 -15.65 -24.54
C GLU A 214 3.23 -14.21 -24.00
N ALA A 215 2.31 -13.78 -23.14
CA ALA A 215 2.32 -12.45 -22.55
C ALA A 215 3.51 -12.20 -21.62
N VAL A 216 3.99 -13.24 -20.92
CA VAL A 216 5.08 -13.12 -19.92
C VAL A 216 6.45 -13.41 -20.53
N LEU A 217 6.55 -14.43 -21.36
CA LEU A 217 7.81 -14.96 -21.90
C LEU A 217 8.04 -14.56 -23.37
N GLY A 218 7.04 -13.96 -24.04
CA GLY A 218 7.07 -13.68 -25.48
C GLY A 218 6.92 -14.93 -26.34
N ARG A 219 6.58 -16.08 -25.73
CA ARG A 219 6.39 -17.37 -26.40
C ARG A 219 5.67 -18.38 -25.52
N ALA A 220 4.98 -19.34 -26.13
CA ALA A 220 4.25 -20.37 -25.39
C ALA A 220 5.17 -21.43 -24.75
N GLU A 221 6.34 -21.69 -25.33
CA GLU A 221 7.32 -22.67 -24.84
C GLU A 221 8.75 -22.18 -25.03
N ILE A 222 9.62 -22.47 -24.08
CA ILE A 222 11.07 -22.26 -24.22
C ILE A 222 11.66 -23.48 -24.93
N PRO A 223 12.42 -23.30 -26.04
CA PRO A 223 13.09 -24.39 -26.74
C PRO A 223 14.00 -25.21 -25.82
N ALA A 224 14.10 -26.50 -26.06
CA ALA A 224 14.95 -27.39 -25.27
C ALA A 224 16.44 -27.07 -25.43
N ASP A 225 16.83 -26.46 -26.52
CA ASP A 225 18.17 -26.02 -26.90
C ASP A 225 18.43 -24.53 -26.61
N ALA A 226 17.52 -23.86 -25.92
CA ALA A 226 17.67 -22.46 -25.55
C ALA A 226 19.01 -22.19 -24.86
N GLY A 227 19.77 -21.23 -25.40
CA GLY A 227 21.07 -20.88 -24.92
C GLY A 227 21.07 -20.07 -23.60
N ALA A 228 22.26 -19.95 -23.00
CA ALA A 228 22.42 -19.21 -21.73
C ALA A 228 21.94 -17.76 -21.80
N VAL A 229 22.15 -17.07 -22.92
CA VAL A 229 21.73 -15.68 -23.11
C VAL A 229 20.20 -15.59 -23.08
N GLU A 230 19.52 -16.42 -23.82
CA GLU A 230 18.07 -16.46 -23.91
C GLU A 230 17.40 -16.77 -22.56
N ILE A 231 17.92 -17.76 -21.83
CA ILE A 231 17.42 -18.09 -20.49
C ILE A 231 17.62 -16.92 -19.50
N LYS A 232 18.78 -16.25 -19.55
CA LYS A 232 19.04 -15.08 -18.73
C LYS A 232 18.12 -13.89 -19.08
N GLU A 233 17.80 -13.68 -20.34
CA GLU A 233 16.84 -12.66 -20.78
C GLU A 233 15.45 -12.94 -20.21
N VAL A 234 14.99 -14.19 -20.28
CA VAL A 234 13.71 -14.62 -19.70
C VAL A 234 13.69 -14.39 -18.19
N ILE A 235 14.73 -14.81 -17.46
CA ILE A 235 14.84 -14.62 -16.02
C ILE A 235 14.87 -13.12 -15.66
N SER A 236 15.67 -12.33 -16.38
CA SER A 236 15.79 -10.88 -16.16
C SER A 236 14.47 -10.16 -16.41
N GLY A 237 13.76 -10.49 -17.51
CA GLY A 237 12.44 -9.96 -17.81
C GLY A 237 11.42 -10.27 -16.73
N PHE A 238 11.41 -11.53 -16.25
CA PHE A 238 10.53 -11.95 -15.16
C PHE A 238 10.86 -11.26 -13.84
N LEU A 239 12.15 -11.08 -13.49
CA LEU A 239 12.59 -10.34 -12.32
C LEU A 239 12.12 -8.89 -12.35
N LEU A 240 12.23 -8.22 -13.51
CA LEU A 240 11.75 -6.84 -13.65
C LEU A 240 10.25 -6.71 -13.41
N ARG A 241 9.45 -7.67 -13.88
CA ARG A 241 8.00 -7.71 -13.58
C ARG A 241 7.76 -7.97 -12.09
N ALA A 242 8.33 -9.03 -11.55
CA ALA A 242 8.12 -9.46 -10.16
C ALA A 242 8.62 -8.42 -9.15
N TYR A 243 9.73 -7.72 -9.44
CA TYR A 243 10.32 -6.71 -8.57
C TYR A 243 9.94 -5.27 -8.96
N ARG A 244 8.83 -5.11 -9.69
CA ARG A 244 8.21 -3.82 -9.96
C ARG A 244 9.14 -2.81 -10.65
N GLY A 245 9.95 -3.30 -11.62
CA GLY A 245 10.86 -2.46 -12.39
C GLY A 245 12.16 -2.06 -11.69
N HIS A 246 12.42 -2.54 -10.48
CA HIS A 246 13.68 -2.27 -9.78
C HIS A 246 14.86 -2.90 -10.49
N ARG A 247 15.81 -2.06 -10.94
CA ARG A 247 17.00 -2.50 -11.71
C ARG A 247 18.25 -2.68 -10.85
N LYS A 248 18.24 -2.19 -9.62
CA LYS A 248 19.37 -2.34 -8.72
C LYS A 248 19.67 -3.83 -8.48
N ARG A 249 20.92 -4.23 -8.69
CA ARG A 249 21.37 -5.63 -8.59
C ARG A 249 20.68 -6.61 -9.55
N LEU A 250 19.97 -6.13 -10.59
CA LEU A 250 19.27 -7.01 -11.53
C LEU A 250 20.19 -8.05 -12.15
N GLN A 251 21.39 -7.64 -12.60
CA GLN A 251 22.37 -8.55 -13.18
C GLN A 251 22.86 -9.62 -12.20
N GLU A 252 23.08 -9.23 -10.94
CA GLU A 252 23.48 -10.14 -9.86
C GLU A 252 22.38 -11.18 -9.60
N TYR A 253 21.13 -10.74 -9.44
CA TYR A 253 20.00 -11.63 -9.26
C TYR A 253 19.78 -12.53 -10.49
N THR A 254 19.89 -11.99 -11.70
CA THR A 254 19.77 -12.79 -12.93
C THR A 254 20.79 -13.92 -12.95
N ASN A 255 22.05 -13.63 -12.61
CA ASN A 255 23.07 -14.67 -12.57
C ASN A 255 22.80 -15.72 -11.48
N ALA A 256 22.42 -15.29 -10.26
CA ALA A 256 22.11 -16.22 -9.17
C ALA A 256 20.92 -17.16 -9.51
N TYR A 257 19.86 -16.61 -10.12
CA TYR A 257 18.73 -17.43 -10.54
C TYR A 257 19.03 -18.28 -11.79
N TYR A 258 19.94 -17.83 -12.65
CA TYR A 258 20.43 -18.64 -13.74
C TYR A 258 21.25 -19.85 -13.25
N ASP A 259 22.09 -19.66 -12.21
CA ASP A 259 22.81 -20.77 -11.58
C ASP A 259 21.85 -21.80 -10.94
N LEU A 260 20.75 -21.34 -10.37
CA LEU A 260 19.68 -22.20 -9.86
C LEU A 260 19.01 -22.98 -11.01
N TYR A 261 18.71 -22.30 -12.12
CA TYR A 261 18.19 -22.93 -13.34
C TYR A 261 19.13 -24.04 -13.83
N GLN A 262 20.43 -23.75 -13.94
CA GLN A 262 21.43 -24.74 -14.42
C GLN A 262 21.47 -26.00 -13.55
N LYS A 263 21.44 -25.84 -12.23
CA LYS A 263 21.38 -26.99 -11.30
C LYS A 263 20.10 -27.80 -11.49
N HIS A 264 18.97 -27.14 -11.62
CA HIS A 264 17.68 -27.83 -11.73
C HIS A 264 17.49 -28.50 -13.08
N VAL A 265 17.94 -27.90 -14.19
CA VAL A 265 17.80 -28.50 -15.53
C VAL A 265 18.64 -29.75 -15.71
N GLN A 266 19.76 -29.86 -14.99
CA GLN A 266 20.56 -31.08 -14.99
C GLN A 266 19.79 -32.30 -14.44
N VAL A 267 18.89 -32.07 -13.49
CA VAL A 267 18.03 -33.09 -12.86
C VAL A 267 16.74 -33.30 -13.66
N SER A 268 16.02 -32.22 -13.94
CA SER A 268 14.71 -32.27 -14.58
C SER A 268 14.76 -32.65 -16.07
N LYS A 269 15.89 -32.37 -16.74
CA LYS A 269 16.08 -32.48 -18.19
C LYS A 269 15.04 -31.71 -19.00
N ASN A 270 14.41 -30.69 -18.41
CA ASN A 270 13.36 -29.90 -19.03
C ASN A 270 13.49 -28.42 -18.68
N SER A 271 13.71 -27.58 -19.69
CA SER A 271 13.89 -26.13 -19.56
C SER A 271 12.67 -25.42 -18.98
N ASN A 272 11.46 -25.78 -19.42
CA ASN A 272 10.21 -25.15 -18.94
C ASN A 272 9.92 -25.50 -17.48
N VAL A 273 10.17 -26.75 -17.07
CA VAL A 273 10.06 -27.18 -15.66
C VAL A 273 11.06 -26.44 -14.80
N SER A 274 12.30 -26.26 -15.28
CA SER A 274 13.36 -25.58 -14.55
C SER A 274 13.12 -24.08 -14.42
N LEU A 275 12.61 -23.42 -15.45
CA LEU A 275 12.20 -22.01 -15.37
C LEU A 275 11.02 -21.81 -14.43
N ARG A 276 10.03 -22.71 -14.46
CA ARG A 276 8.92 -22.67 -13.50
C ARG A 276 9.45 -22.71 -12.06
N HIS A 277 10.41 -23.57 -11.76
CA HIS A 277 11.04 -23.64 -10.43
C HIS A 277 11.76 -22.32 -10.08
N VAL A 278 12.48 -21.71 -11.04
CA VAL A 278 13.12 -20.40 -10.84
C VAL A 278 12.06 -19.31 -10.56
N PHE A 279 10.94 -19.29 -11.29
CA PHE A 279 9.86 -18.34 -11.05
C PHE A 279 9.22 -18.52 -9.68
N GLU A 280 9.05 -19.78 -9.24
CA GLU A 280 8.59 -20.09 -7.89
C GLU A 280 9.51 -19.45 -6.83
N MET A 281 10.84 -19.64 -6.97
CA MET A 281 11.82 -19.05 -6.05
C MET A 281 11.84 -17.51 -6.10
N ILE A 282 11.62 -16.89 -7.25
CA ILE A 282 11.48 -15.43 -7.38
C ILE A 282 10.21 -14.95 -6.64
N LEU A 283 9.08 -15.62 -6.84
CA LEU A 283 7.78 -15.22 -6.28
C LEU A 283 7.62 -15.47 -4.78
N VAL A 284 8.47 -16.31 -4.18
CA VAL A 284 8.53 -16.46 -2.72
C VAL A 284 9.66 -15.64 -2.07
N SER A 285 10.44 -14.91 -2.87
CA SER A 285 11.56 -14.11 -2.37
C SER A 285 11.09 -12.81 -1.70
N PRO A 286 11.90 -12.25 -0.79
CA PRO A 286 11.59 -10.94 -0.21
C PRO A 286 11.42 -9.82 -1.25
N GLY A 287 12.11 -9.87 -2.39
CA GLY A 287 11.99 -8.88 -3.47
C GLY A 287 10.58 -8.83 -4.08
N PHE A 288 9.88 -9.95 -4.10
CA PHE A 288 8.48 -10.03 -4.52
C PHE A 288 7.51 -9.77 -3.37
N LEU A 289 7.69 -10.44 -2.24
CA LEU A 289 6.73 -10.45 -1.13
C LEU A 289 6.65 -9.12 -0.37
N TYR A 290 7.70 -8.28 -0.44
CA TYR A 290 7.75 -7.04 0.31
C TYR A 290 7.80 -5.82 -0.58
N ARG A 291 7.17 -4.74 -0.11
CA ARG A 291 7.34 -3.40 -0.65
C ARG A 291 8.42 -2.68 0.15
N PHE A 292 9.42 -2.19 -0.54
CA PHE A 292 10.48 -1.38 0.05
C PHE A 292 10.86 -0.24 -0.90
N GLU A 293 11.33 0.84 -0.31
CA GLU A 293 11.89 1.97 -1.02
C GLU A 293 13.32 2.18 -0.53
N GLU A 294 14.18 2.66 -1.42
CA GLU A 294 15.56 2.91 -1.04
C GLU A 294 15.67 4.13 -0.14
N SER A 295 15.96 3.93 1.13
CA SER A 295 16.30 5.03 2.03
C SER A 295 17.69 5.58 1.68
N LYS A 296 17.74 6.85 1.29
CA LYS A 296 19.00 7.55 0.97
C LYS A 296 19.56 8.32 2.16
N ASN A 297 18.68 8.94 2.94
CA ASN A 297 19.02 9.69 4.14
C ASN A 297 17.76 9.86 4.99
N LEU A 298 17.79 9.47 6.24
CA LEU A 298 16.66 9.56 7.17
C LEU A 298 16.50 10.96 7.79
N ASP A 299 17.54 11.82 7.72
CA ASP A 299 17.54 13.10 8.42
C ASP A 299 16.91 14.24 7.62
N ARG A 300 16.65 14.04 6.35
CA ARG A 300 16.01 15.03 5.48
C ARG A 300 15.16 14.39 4.39
N PRO A 301 14.11 15.09 3.91
CA PRO A 301 13.33 14.65 2.77
C PRO A 301 14.22 14.49 1.53
N TYR A 302 13.95 13.47 0.75
CA TYR A 302 14.54 13.28 -0.56
C TYR A 302 13.46 12.89 -1.57
N PRO A 303 13.61 13.28 -2.85
CA PRO A 303 12.67 12.89 -3.88
C PRO A 303 12.72 11.38 -4.09
N ILE A 304 11.55 10.77 -4.22
CA ILE A 304 11.40 9.37 -4.65
C ILE A 304 11.76 9.26 -6.13
N THR A 305 12.13 8.07 -6.55
CA THR A 305 12.34 7.78 -7.97
C THR A 305 11.00 7.62 -8.70
N GLY A 306 10.98 7.77 -10.02
CA GLY A 306 9.78 7.54 -10.80
C GLY A 306 9.25 6.10 -10.69
N VAL A 307 10.12 5.09 -10.50
CA VAL A 307 9.73 3.69 -10.27
C VAL A 307 9.07 3.50 -8.90
N GLU A 308 9.58 4.18 -7.88
CA GLU A 308 8.95 4.18 -6.54
C GLU A 308 7.59 4.86 -6.57
N LEU A 309 7.46 5.99 -7.31
CA LEU A 309 6.18 6.65 -7.51
C LEU A 309 5.19 5.75 -8.26
N ALA A 310 5.62 5.11 -9.35
CA ALA A 310 4.81 4.14 -10.09
C ALA A 310 4.29 3.03 -9.17
N THR A 311 5.15 2.50 -8.31
CA THR A 311 4.78 1.46 -7.33
C THR A 311 3.78 1.98 -6.30
N ARG A 312 3.97 3.20 -5.77
CA ARG A 312 3.01 3.80 -4.81
C ARG A 312 1.64 3.98 -5.43
N LEU A 313 1.58 4.56 -6.63
CA LEU A 313 0.33 4.81 -7.35
C LEU A 313 -0.43 3.51 -7.64
N SER A 314 0.27 2.51 -8.18
CA SER A 314 -0.37 1.26 -8.56
C SER A 314 -0.94 0.51 -7.36
N TYR A 315 -0.18 0.39 -6.27
CA TYR A 315 -0.69 -0.27 -5.06
C TYR A 315 -1.76 0.55 -4.33
N PHE A 316 -1.77 1.86 -4.47
CA PHE A 316 -2.82 2.69 -3.88
C PHE A 316 -4.13 2.57 -4.67
N LEU A 317 -4.08 2.71 -5.99
CA LEU A 317 -5.28 2.78 -6.82
C LEU A 317 -5.79 1.40 -7.26
N TRP A 318 -4.89 0.45 -7.53
CA TRP A 318 -5.20 -0.84 -8.12
C TRP A 318 -4.86 -2.04 -7.23
N SER A 319 -4.17 -1.80 -6.09
CA SER A 319 -3.70 -2.86 -5.18
C SER A 319 -2.88 -3.94 -5.86
N THR A 320 -2.12 -3.58 -6.89
CA THR A 320 -1.28 -4.49 -7.67
C THR A 320 0.01 -3.82 -8.15
N ALA A 321 0.88 -4.60 -8.82
CA ALA A 321 2.10 -4.10 -9.44
C ALA A 321 1.80 -3.08 -10.56
N PRO A 322 2.69 -2.10 -10.78
CA PRO A 322 2.52 -1.15 -11.87
C PRO A 322 2.54 -1.85 -13.24
N ASP A 323 1.67 -1.40 -14.12
CA ASP A 323 1.61 -1.87 -15.50
C ASP A 323 2.84 -1.40 -16.32
N LYS A 324 2.93 -1.91 -17.54
CA LYS A 324 4.07 -1.63 -18.43
C LYS A 324 4.22 -0.13 -18.72
N GLU A 325 3.11 0.58 -18.93
CA GLU A 325 3.11 2.01 -19.25
C GLU A 325 3.63 2.81 -18.06
N LEU A 326 3.06 2.57 -16.87
CA LEU A 326 3.44 3.26 -15.65
C LEU A 326 4.92 2.99 -15.29
N LEU A 327 5.40 1.75 -15.48
CA LEU A 327 6.82 1.41 -15.28
C LEU A 327 7.74 2.11 -16.28
N GLN A 328 7.36 2.22 -17.54
CA GLN A 328 8.15 2.91 -18.57
C GLN A 328 8.29 4.40 -18.24
N LEU A 329 7.19 5.06 -17.88
CA LEU A 329 7.20 6.47 -17.46
C LEU A 329 8.02 6.66 -16.18
N GLY A 330 7.90 5.74 -15.23
CA GLY A 330 8.68 5.74 -13.98
C GLY A 330 10.18 5.58 -14.24
N GLN A 331 10.58 4.65 -15.13
CA GLN A 331 11.97 4.41 -15.51
C GLN A 331 12.58 5.56 -16.29
N ALA A 332 11.80 6.24 -17.14
CA ALA A 332 12.20 7.43 -17.86
C ALA A 332 12.31 8.68 -16.94
N GLY A 333 11.70 8.64 -15.76
CA GLY A 333 11.61 9.78 -14.85
C GLY A 333 10.50 10.76 -15.20
N SER A 334 9.84 10.63 -16.33
CA SER A 334 8.76 11.53 -16.78
C SER A 334 7.51 11.45 -15.89
N LEU A 335 7.30 10.34 -15.16
CA LEU A 335 6.20 10.24 -14.20
C LEU A 335 6.28 11.27 -13.06
N LEU A 336 7.45 11.87 -12.84
CA LEU A 336 7.66 12.93 -11.84
C LEU A 336 7.21 14.31 -12.33
N GLU A 337 6.83 14.44 -13.60
CA GLU A 337 6.30 15.66 -14.18
C GLU A 337 4.79 15.76 -13.89
N ASP A 338 4.33 16.93 -13.41
CA ASP A 338 2.95 17.11 -12.95
C ASP A 338 1.88 16.75 -14.00
N ASP A 339 2.09 17.13 -15.26
CA ASP A 339 1.13 16.86 -16.33
C ASP A 339 1.07 15.38 -16.70
N VAL A 340 2.22 14.69 -16.68
CA VAL A 340 2.30 13.24 -16.91
C VAL A 340 1.65 12.51 -15.76
N LEU A 341 1.94 12.91 -14.51
CA LEU A 341 1.34 12.35 -13.32
C LEU A 341 -0.19 12.47 -13.34
N LYS A 342 -0.71 13.67 -13.64
CA LYS A 342 -2.17 13.90 -13.77
C LYS A 342 -2.80 13.03 -14.86
N SER A 343 -2.15 12.94 -16.02
CA SER A 343 -2.61 12.09 -17.12
C SER A 343 -2.70 10.62 -16.70
N GLN A 344 -1.70 10.12 -15.99
CA GLN A 344 -1.69 8.74 -15.49
C GLN A 344 -2.73 8.52 -14.39
N LEU A 345 -2.94 9.47 -13.49
CA LEU A 345 -4.01 9.39 -12.49
C LEU A 345 -5.39 9.28 -13.16
N VAL A 346 -5.68 10.13 -14.16
CA VAL A 346 -6.94 10.06 -14.92
C VAL A 346 -7.09 8.70 -15.62
N ARG A 347 -6.02 8.20 -16.28
CA ARG A 347 -6.02 6.88 -16.91
C ARG A 347 -6.35 5.78 -15.90
N MET A 348 -5.65 5.79 -14.76
CA MET A 348 -5.78 4.76 -13.73
C MET A 348 -7.16 4.76 -13.07
N LEU A 349 -7.74 5.94 -12.83
CA LEU A 349 -9.09 6.08 -12.27
C LEU A 349 -10.20 5.71 -13.28
N ASN A 350 -9.91 5.70 -14.58
CA ASN A 350 -10.84 5.21 -15.60
C ASN A 350 -10.68 3.72 -15.93
N ALA A 351 -9.64 3.07 -15.39
CA ALA A 351 -9.41 1.63 -15.60
C ALA A 351 -10.30 0.78 -14.67
N PRO A 352 -10.71 -0.44 -15.08
CA PRO A 352 -11.53 -1.33 -14.23
C PRO A 352 -10.85 -1.69 -12.89
N GLU A 353 -9.53 -1.72 -12.86
CA GLU A 353 -8.71 -2.04 -11.68
C GLU A 353 -8.89 -1.03 -10.53
N ARG A 354 -9.43 0.18 -10.80
CA ARG A 354 -9.73 1.17 -9.75
C ARG A 354 -10.74 0.66 -8.71
N LEU A 355 -11.56 -0.35 -9.06
CA LEU A 355 -12.50 -0.95 -8.10
C LEU A 355 -11.77 -1.44 -6.84
N SER A 356 -10.50 -1.81 -6.97
CA SER A 356 -9.63 -2.15 -5.84
C SER A 356 -9.49 -1.02 -4.81
N LEU A 357 -9.57 0.24 -5.23
CA LEU A 357 -9.56 1.38 -4.30
C LEU A 357 -10.85 1.39 -3.46
N SER A 358 -12.00 1.16 -4.10
CA SER A 358 -13.29 1.07 -3.39
C SER A 358 -13.34 -0.15 -2.48
N GLU A 359 -12.87 -1.32 -2.93
CA GLU A 359 -12.85 -2.54 -2.13
C GLU A 359 -11.92 -2.43 -0.91
N ASN A 360 -10.66 -2.02 -1.12
CA ASN A 360 -9.66 -2.06 -0.06
C ASN A 360 -9.62 -0.80 0.80
N PHE A 361 -9.63 0.38 0.18
CA PHE A 361 -9.56 1.61 0.96
C PHE A 361 -10.91 1.96 1.56
N ALA A 362 -11.97 2.08 0.73
CA ALA A 362 -13.27 2.49 1.24
C ALA A 362 -13.90 1.41 2.13
N GLY A 363 -13.75 0.12 1.77
CA GLY A 363 -14.23 -1.00 2.57
C GLY A 363 -13.74 -0.92 4.01
N GLN A 364 -12.43 -0.77 4.20
CA GLN A 364 -11.81 -0.68 5.52
C GLN A 364 -12.05 0.69 6.19
N TRP A 365 -11.98 1.78 5.43
CA TRP A 365 -12.19 3.12 5.99
C TRP A 365 -13.60 3.34 6.51
N LEU A 366 -14.61 2.87 5.77
CA LEU A 366 -16.03 2.99 6.12
C LEU A 366 -16.56 1.78 6.91
N GLY A 367 -15.77 0.70 7.03
CA GLY A 367 -16.10 -0.51 7.79
C GLY A 367 -17.16 -1.40 7.15
N PHE A 368 -17.44 -1.26 5.85
CA PHE A 368 -18.43 -2.11 5.20
C PHE A 368 -17.88 -3.48 4.72
N ASP A 369 -16.56 -3.65 4.71
CA ASP A 369 -15.92 -4.96 4.51
C ASP A 369 -16.28 -5.97 5.61
N ASP A 370 -16.62 -5.52 6.81
CA ASP A 370 -17.16 -6.35 7.89
C ASP A 370 -18.46 -7.07 7.51
N LEU A 371 -19.25 -6.51 6.60
CA LEU A 371 -20.47 -7.16 6.09
C LEU A 371 -20.21 -8.54 5.45
N LEU A 372 -18.99 -8.75 4.92
CA LEU A 372 -18.59 -10.01 4.29
C LEU A 372 -17.92 -10.99 5.25
N SER A 373 -17.41 -10.53 6.38
CA SER A 373 -16.55 -11.30 7.28
C SER A 373 -17.12 -11.56 8.67
N ASN A 374 -18.02 -10.70 9.14
CA ASN A 374 -18.52 -10.77 10.52
C ASN A 374 -19.82 -11.57 10.61
N SER A 375 -19.76 -12.74 11.27
CA SER A 375 -20.92 -13.63 11.48
C SER A 375 -22.01 -13.02 12.37
N GLU A 376 -21.71 -11.97 13.15
CA GLU A 376 -22.72 -11.30 13.98
C GLU A 376 -23.74 -10.49 13.16
N TYR A 377 -23.36 -10.04 11.95
CA TYR A 377 -24.23 -9.33 11.01
C TYR A 377 -24.98 -10.28 10.05
N LEU A 378 -24.73 -11.60 10.12
CA LEU A 378 -25.32 -12.60 9.24
C LEU A 378 -26.80 -12.87 9.57
N LEU A 379 -27.66 -11.91 9.29
CA LEU A 379 -29.09 -12.21 9.15
C LEU A 379 -29.35 -13.05 7.89
N ASN A 380 -28.56 -12.84 6.82
CA ASN A 380 -28.58 -13.59 5.57
C ASN A 380 -27.35 -13.20 4.72
N GLU A 381 -26.52 -14.15 4.31
CA GLU A 381 -25.33 -13.92 3.45
C GLU A 381 -25.65 -13.11 2.17
N ARG A 382 -26.83 -13.33 1.60
CA ARG A 382 -27.29 -12.60 0.42
C ARG A 382 -27.48 -11.11 0.71
N TRP A 383 -28.17 -10.74 1.81
CA TRP A 383 -28.40 -9.35 2.18
C TRP A 383 -27.09 -8.62 2.46
N ASN A 384 -26.18 -9.26 3.17
CA ASN A 384 -24.87 -8.68 3.46
C ASN A 384 -24.10 -8.41 2.18
N ARG A 385 -24.15 -9.33 1.22
CA ARG A 385 -23.48 -9.17 -0.08
C ARG A 385 -24.11 -8.06 -0.91
N GLU A 386 -25.43 -8.04 -1.02
CA GLU A 386 -26.15 -6.98 -1.76
C GLU A 386 -25.88 -5.60 -1.15
N THR A 387 -25.89 -5.48 0.19
CA THR A 387 -25.55 -4.22 0.88
C THR A 387 -24.09 -3.82 0.66
N TYR A 388 -23.17 -4.78 0.73
CA TYR A 388 -21.76 -4.55 0.43
C TYR A 388 -21.59 -4.02 -1.00
N ASP A 389 -22.19 -4.68 -1.98
CA ASP A 389 -22.07 -4.30 -3.40
C ASP A 389 -22.70 -2.92 -3.65
N GLU A 390 -23.82 -2.59 -3.00
CA GLU A 390 -24.45 -1.27 -3.09
C GLU A 390 -23.50 -0.14 -2.62
N VAL A 391 -22.90 -0.29 -1.43
CA VAL A 391 -21.96 0.69 -0.90
C VAL A 391 -20.69 0.77 -1.74
N LEU A 392 -20.17 -0.37 -2.16
CA LEU A 392 -18.99 -0.47 -3.02
C LEU A 392 -19.18 0.28 -4.34
N PHE A 393 -20.24 0.01 -5.07
CA PHE A 393 -20.52 0.65 -6.36
C PHE A 393 -20.92 2.10 -6.21
N PHE A 394 -21.58 2.47 -5.11
CA PHE A 394 -21.85 3.88 -4.81
C PHE A 394 -20.53 4.66 -4.66
N PHE A 395 -19.57 4.14 -3.90
CA PHE A 395 -18.27 4.78 -3.71
C PHE A 395 -17.45 4.80 -5.03
N ASP A 396 -17.47 3.71 -5.81
CA ASP A 396 -16.81 3.65 -7.12
C ASP A 396 -17.39 4.68 -8.10
N GLU A 397 -18.70 4.90 -8.07
CA GLU A 397 -19.35 5.92 -8.91
C GLU A 397 -19.02 7.34 -8.48
N LEU A 398 -18.86 7.60 -7.17
CA LEU A 398 -18.35 8.88 -6.69
C LEU A 398 -16.95 9.17 -7.23
N ILE A 399 -16.06 8.19 -7.23
CA ILE A 399 -14.70 8.34 -7.79
C ILE A 399 -14.72 8.66 -9.28
N LYS A 400 -15.69 8.10 -10.03
CA LYS A 400 -15.82 8.38 -11.46
C LYS A 400 -16.42 9.76 -11.76
N SER A 401 -17.32 10.24 -10.91
CA SER A 401 -18.11 11.44 -11.17
C SER A 401 -17.39 12.73 -10.79
N ASP A 402 -16.37 12.66 -9.96
CA ASP A 402 -15.52 13.77 -9.53
C ASP A 402 -14.24 13.89 -10.39
#